data_e927f6b6c15307003bd60ae6e9124589
#
_entry.id   e927f6b6c15307003bd60ae6e9124589
#
_cell.length_a   1.000
_cell.length_b   1.000
_cell.length_c   1.000
_cell.angle_alpha   90.00
_cell.angle_beta   90.00
_cell.angle_gamma   90.00
#
_symmetry.space_group_name_H-M   'P 1'
#
loop_
_entity.id
_entity.type
_entity.pdbx_description
1 polymer ?
#
loop_
_entity_poly.entity_id
_entity_poly.type
_entity_poly.pdbx_seq_one_letter_code
_entity_poly.pdbx_strand_id
1 'polypeptide(L)'
;MTPAHDPNDFEVGKRHDLEVINILNDDGTLNENAGKYEGLTTMEARDKIVEELKNTGYLVKIEPYTHNVGSCYRCHTTIEPYISNQWFVKMEELVKPAIEAVRNDETKFVPKRFEKTYFNWMENIQDWCISRQLWWGHRIPAYYCDKCDEITVSKTHIDTCKCGGHLTQDEDTLDTWFSSALWPFSILGWPNKTEDLEYFYPNSMLVTGYDIITFWVSKMIFSGIEYMEKSPFEYVFINGLVRDAKGRKMSKSLGNGVDPLDVIKEYGTDALRLSLIQNITPGNDVRYIPEKVEASRNFSNKLWNAARFVNMYLEDLKITEPTNLKPEDKWILTRLSKTINTVTENLDKFEIGIAVQEIYDFIWNEFCDLYIEMVKPRLYNKQDESYETAIWTLNYALIAAIKLLHPYMPYVTEEVYMNLKHEKDSIMLELWPEAKYNFEAEEVAVENFIGAIRQIRNTRANMDIISSKKTNAQIVVSNDILDIFKASESFIKKLGFIENIEYLNNVENADTKFVAIHGDKVNIFLDMSGAIDIDAEMKKLSDEKEKILKELNRAKGMLSNESFVNKAPEKLIEAEKEKLVKYQELLLKVEQRIEDLKN
;
A
#
# COMPACT_ATOMS: atom_id res chain seq x y z
N MET A 1 5.40 -11.43 49.98
CA MET A 1 5.39 -10.38 48.94
C MET A 1 6.76 -9.75 48.86
N THR A 2 7.22 -9.50 47.68
CA THR A 2 8.57 -8.97 47.39
C THR A 2 8.48 -7.69 46.56
N PRO A 3 8.07 -6.55 47.17
CA PRO A 3 7.82 -5.32 46.44
C PRO A 3 9.01 -4.79 45.62
N ALA A 4 10.24 -5.13 46.04
CA ALA A 4 11.44 -4.72 45.32
C ALA A 4 11.75 -5.53 44.04
N HIS A 5 11.19 -6.76 43.89
CA HIS A 5 11.64 -7.73 42.88
C HIS A 5 10.51 -8.37 42.08
N ASP A 6 9.27 -7.90 42.23
CA ASP A 6 8.13 -8.30 41.41
C ASP A 6 7.24 -7.08 41.11
N PRO A 7 6.91 -6.80 39.85
CA PRO A 7 6.10 -5.65 39.48
C PRO A 7 4.69 -5.65 40.12
N ASN A 8 4.07 -6.82 40.26
CA ASN A 8 2.73 -6.89 40.87
C ASN A 8 2.82 -6.65 42.39
N ASP A 9 3.83 -7.25 43.05
CA ASP A 9 4.09 -7.03 44.47
C ASP A 9 4.46 -5.57 44.76
N PHE A 10 5.15 -4.89 43.85
CA PHE A 10 5.43 -3.47 43.93
C PHE A 10 4.16 -2.62 43.98
N GLU A 11 3.22 -2.86 43.04
CA GLU A 11 1.94 -2.17 43.03
C GLU A 11 1.09 -2.45 44.26
N VAL A 12 1.12 -3.66 44.77
CA VAL A 12 0.45 -3.99 46.05
C VAL A 12 1.16 -3.31 47.22
N GLY A 13 2.49 -3.32 47.25
CA GLY A 13 3.31 -2.64 48.24
C GLY A 13 2.99 -1.15 48.33
N LYS A 14 2.90 -0.48 47.16
CA LYS A 14 2.53 0.93 47.06
C LYS A 14 1.11 1.21 47.61
N ARG A 15 0.13 0.35 47.29
CA ARG A 15 -1.26 0.51 47.77
C ARG A 15 -1.42 0.31 49.26
N HIS A 16 -0.56 -0.51 49.88
CA HIS A 16 -0.66 -0.90 51.28
C HIS A 16 0.49 -0.38 52.17
N ASP A 17 1.31 0.53 51.60
CA ASP A 17 2.45 1.14 52.29
C ASP A 17 3.39 0.09 52.90
N LEU A 18 3.71 -0.95 52.13
CA LEU A 18 4.61 -2.03 52.59
C LEU A 18 6.07 -1.60 52.40
N GLU A 19 6.91 -2.07 53.30
CA GLU A 19 8.36 -1.86 53.21
C GLU A 19 8.92 -2.47 51.93
N VAL A 20 9.78 -1.73 51.24
CA VAL A 20 10.45 -2.15 50.02
C VAL A 20 11.92 -2.48 50.33
N ILE A 21 12.20 -3.79 50.45
CA ILE A 21 13.54 -4.29 50.79
C ILE A 21 14.22 -4.81 49.51
N ASN A 22 15.18 -4.04 48.98
CA ASN A 22 16.01 -4.47 47.86
C ASN A 22 17.11 -5.43 48.35
N ILE A 23 17.19 -6.63 47.76
CA ILE A 23 18.17 -7.67 48.10
C ILE A 23 19.20 -7.91 46.99
N LEU A 24 19.20 -7.12 45.92
CA LEU A 24 20.12 -7.26 44.80
C LEU A 24 21.12 -6.10 44.74
N ASN A 25 22.33 -6.40 44.32
CA ASN A 25 23.32 -5.46 43.82
C ASN A 25 23.12 -5.16 42.32
N ASP A 26 23.78 -4.15 41.82
CA ASP A 26 23.72 -3.74 40.39
C ASP A 26 24.24 -4.82 39.43
N ASP A 27 25.10 -5.73 39.91
CA ASP A 27 25.62 -6.86 39.13
C ASP A 27 24.72 -8.11 39.18
N GLY A 28 23.57 -8.03 39.87
CA GLY A 28 22.61 -9.12 40.00
C GLY A 28 22.99 -10.16 41.10
N THR A 29 24.02 -9.93 41.89
CA THR A 29 24.32 -10.70 43.08
C THR A 29 23.45 -10.24 44.26
N LEU A 30 23.28 -11.10 45.27
CA LEU A 30 22.55 -10.74 46.47
C LEU A 30 23.39 -9.83 47.37
N ASN A 31 22.76 -8.76 47.90
CA ASN A 31 23.41 -7.79 48.79
C ASN A 31 23.29 -8.17 50.29
N GLU A 32 23.73 -7.28 51.16
CA GLU A 32 23.72 -7.46 52.64
C GLU A 32 22.33 -7.74 53.23
N ASN A 33 21.24 -7.22 52.60
CA ASN A 33 19.88 -7.46 53.07
C ASN A 33 19.44 -8.92 52.87
N ALA A 34 20.14 -9.69 52.03
CA ALA A 34 19.92 -11.12 51.87
C ALA A 34 20.58 -11.97 52.97
N GLY A 35 21.28 -11.35 53.92
CA GLY A 35 21.90 -11.98 55.07
C GLY A 35 22.90 -13.07 54.67
N LYS A 36 22.71 -14.30 55.13
CA LYS A 36 23.63 -15.43 54.84
C LYS A 36 23.78 -15.81 53.35
N TYR A 37 22.99 -15.26 52.46
CA TYR A 37 23.03 -15.51 51.05
C TYR A 37 23.73 -14.37 50.28
N GLU A 38 24.27 -13.37 50.97
CA GLU A 38 25.04 -12.27 50.40
C GLU A 38 26.13 -12.79 49.46
N GLY A 39 26.32 -12.10 48.32
CA GLY A 39 27.33 -12.41 47.31
C GLY A 39 27.00 -13.56 46.37
N LEU A 40 25.88 -14.28 46.59
CA LEU A 40 25.44 -15.33 45.66
C LEU A 40 24.64 -14.77 44.49
N THR A 41 24.67 -15.49 43.39
CA THR A 41 23.71 -15.25 42.29
C THR A 41 22.31 -15.72 42.70
N THR A 42 21.26 -15.21 42.07
CA THR A 42 19.86 -15.62 42.34
C THR A 42 19.64 -17.13 42.17
N MET A 43 20.33 -17.76 41.21
CA MET A 43 20.24 -19.20 40.98
C MET A 43 20.93 -20.01 42.09
N GLU A 44 22.15 -19.63 42.50
CA GLU A 44 22.87 -20.28 43.61
C GLU A 44 22.11 -20.14 44.94
N ALA A 45 21.52 -18.97 45.18
CA ALA A 45 20.71 -18.74 46.38
C ALA A 45 19.46 -19.60 46.37
N ARG A 46 18.79 -19.77 45.25
CA ARG A 46 17.61 -20.64 45.09
C ARG A 46 17.95 -22.07 45.50
N ASP A 47 19.03 -22.62 45.00
CA ASP A 47 19.44 -23.98 45.31
C ASP A 47 19.74 -24.15 46.80
N LYS A 48 20.47 -23.21 47.44
CA LYS A 48 20.77 -23.23 48.88
C LYS A 48 19.54 -23.07 49.75
N ILE A 49 18.60 -22.18 49.37
CA ILE A 49 17.36 -21.98 50.12
C ILE A 49 16.51 -23.26 50.09
N VAL A 50 16.39 -23.91 48.94
CA VAL A 50 15.65 -25.16 48.78
C VAL A 50 16.27 -26.27 49.63
N GLU A 51 17.60 -26.40 49.63
CA GLU A 51 18.32 -27.36 50.46
C GLU A 51 18.09 -27.08 51.95
N GLU A 52 18.20 -25.86 52.40
CA GLU A 52 17.97 -25.47 53.78
C GLU A 52 16.53 -25.73 54.23
N LEU A 53 15.52 -25.35 53.42
CA LEU A 53 14.13 -25.62 53.72
C LEU A 53 13.84 -27.14 53.84
N LYS A 54 14.56 -27.95 53.03
CA LYS A 54 14.50 -29.41 53.13
C LYS A 54 15.11 -29.92 54.44
N ASN A 55 16.27 -29.42 54.82
CA ASN A 55 17.00 -29.82 55.99
C ASN A 55 16.30 -29.40 57.33
N THR A 56 15.61 -28.26 57.28
CA THR A 56 14.83 -27.72 58.40
C THR A 56 13.39 -28.28 58.50
N GLY A 57 12.97 -29.09 57.54
CA GLY A 57 11.65 -29.71 57.48
C GLY A 57 10.49 -28.80 57.06
N TYR A 58 10.79 -27.59 56.60
CA TYR A 58 9.76 -26.67 56.13
C TYR A 58 9.37 -26.91 54.65
N LEU A 59 10.18 -27.66 53.89
CA LEU A 59 9.88 -28.00 52.51
C LEU A 59 8.90 -29.17 52.44
N VAL A 60 7.65 -28.91 52.02
CA VAL A 60 6.61 -29.94 51.93
C VAL A 60 6.69 -30.69 50.59
N LYS A 61 6.88 -29.98 49.50
CA LYS A 61 6.86 -30.56 48.14
C LYS A 61 7.54 -29.64 47.14
N ILE A 62 8.20 -30.23 46.14
CA ILE A 62 8.67 -29.53 44.90
C ILE A 62 7.85 -30.06 43.74
N GLU A 63 7.21 -29.18 43.02
CA GLU A 63 6.47 -29.51 41.80
C GLU A 63 7.07 -28.77 40.59
N PRO A 64 7.19 -29.45 39.44
CA PRO A 64 7.55 -28.77 38.19
C PRO A 64 6.47 -27.75 37.83
N TYR A 65 6.88 -26.52 37.54
CA TYR A 65 5.98 -25.46 37.11
C TYR A 65 6.57 -24.73 35.90
N THR A 66 5.75 -24.53 34.86
CA THR A 66 6.17 -23.84 33.65
C THR A 66 5.50 -22.47 33.59
N HIS A 67 6.30 -21.42 33.49
CA HIS A 67 5.83 -20.06 33.33
C HIS A 67 6.78 -19.26 32.39
N ASN A 68 6.30 -18.12 31.88
CA ASN A 68 7.13 -17.23 31.09
C ASN A 68 8.08 -16.45 32.01
N VAL A 69 9.38 -16.49 31.67
CA VAL A 69 10.41 -15.72 32.36
C VAL A 69 10.96 -14.68 31.40
N GLY A 70 11.07 -13.42 31.85
CA GLY A 70 11.68 -12.34 31.08
C GLY A 70 13.15 -12.63 30.79
N SER A 71 13.57 -12.42 29.58
CA SER A 71 14.97 -12.54 29.15
C SER A 71 15.42 -11.36 28.29
N CYS A 72 16.69 -11.02 28.37
CA CYS A 72 17.28 -10.02 27.51
C CYS A 72 17.19 -10.45 26.04
N TYR A 73 16.60 -9.63 25.19
CA TYR A 73 16.43 -9.94 23.75
C TYR A 73 17.77 -10.04 22.99
N ARG A 74 18.86 -9.56 23.58
CA ARG A 74 20.20 -9.61 22.96
C ARG A 74 21.02 -10.81 23.39
N CYS A 75 21.15 -11.05 24.71
CA CYS A 75 22.02 -12.08 25.25
C CYS A 75 21.26 -13.26 25.86
N HIS A 76 19.92 -13.19 25.92
CA HIS A 76 19.02 -14.22 26.48
C HIS A 76 19.24 -14.51 27.98
N THR A 77 20.00 -13.66 28.71
CA THR A 77 20.11 -13.75 30.16
C THR A 77 18.76 -13.45 30.79
N THR A 78 18.41 -14.22 31.81
CA THR A 78 17.21 -14.00 32.65
C THR A 78 17.26 -12.60 33.25
N ILE A 79 16.14 -11.88 33.19
CA ILE A 79 15.98 -10.56 33.80
C ILE A 79 15.43 -10.73 35.22
N GLU A 80 16.12 -10.13 36.20
CA GLU A 80 15.64 -10.00 37.57
C GLU A 80 15.10 -8.57 37.76
N PRO A 81 13.86 -8.39 38.25
CA PRO A 81 13.34 -7.06 38.56
C PRO A 81 14.15 -6.38 39.66
N TYR A 82 14.49 -5.11 39.45
CA TYR A 82 15.33 -4.33 40.35
C TYR A 82 14.81 -2.89 40.45
N ILE A 83 14.69 -2.37 41.65
CA ILE A 83 14.25 -1.00 41.93
C ILE A 83 15.44 -0.08 41.96
N SER A 84 15.41 0.98 41.15
CA SER A 84 16.38 2.06 41.12
C SER A 84 15.71 3.42 40.98
N ASN A 85 16.39 4.48 41.39
CA ASN A 85 15.94 5.84 41.15
C ASN A 85 16.00 6.13 39.67
N GLN A 86 14.89 6.65 39.12
CA GLN A 86 14.78 6.97 37.70
C GLN A 86 14.13 8.36 37.54
N TRP A 87 14.39 8.99 36.43
CA TRP A 87 13.71 10.23 36.03
C TRP A 87 12.40 9.90 35.33
N PHE A 88 11.32 10.57 35.78
CA PHE A 88 10.00 10.41 35.21
C PHE A 88 9.43 11.76 34.77
N VAL A 89 8.71 11.74 33.64
CA VAL A 89 7.80 12.81 33.26
C VAL A 89 6.42 12.48 33.80
N LYS A 90 5.82 13.40 34.58
CA LYS A 90 4.46 13.27 35.08
C LYS A 90 3.48 13.50 33.94
N MET A 91 2.75 12.46 33.53
CA MET A 91 1.98 12.47 32.31
C MET A 91 0.57 13.02 32.44
N GLU A 92 -0.03 13.00 33.64
CA GLU A 92 -1.44 13.30 33.88
C GLU A 92 -1.90 14.66 33.28
N GLU A 93 -1.10 15.71 33.42
CA GLU A 93 -1.44 17.03 32.92
C GLU A 93 -1.12 17.20 31.42
N LEU A 94 -0.07 16.55 30.95
CA LEU A 94 0.38 16.66 29.54
C LEU A 94 -0.57 15.95 28.57
N VAL A 95 -1.21 14.85 29.00
CA VAL A 95 -2.06 14.07 28.11
C VAL A 95 -3.45 14.66 27.89
N LYS A 96 -3.98 15.41 28.85
CA LYS A 96 -5.34 16.01 28.76
C LYS A 96 -5.51 16.86 27.49
N PRO A 97 -4.70 17.90 27.28
CA PRO A 97 -4.83 18.72 26.06
C PRO A 97 -4.50 17.94 24.78
N ALA A 98 -3.60 16.95 24.85
CA ALA A 98 -3.26 16.11 23.70
C ALA A 98 -4.43 15.18 23.28
N ILE A 99 -5.19 14.66 24.24
CA ILE A 99 -6.41 13.91 23.97
C ILE A 99 -7.47 14.82 23.33
N GLU A 100 -7.67 16.01 23.87
CA GLU A 100 -8.67 16.95 23.36
C GLU A 100 -8.33 17.46 21.95
N ALA A 101 -7.06 17.67 21.62
CA ALA A 101 -6.64 18.05 20.26
C ALA A 101 -7.08 17.03 19.20
N VAL A 102 -7.05 15.72 19.52
CA VAL A 102 -7.53 14.69 18.60
C VAL A 102 -9.06 14.56 18.64
N ARG A 103 -9.70 14.71 19.80
CA ARG A 103 -11.18 14.68 19.90
C ARG A 103 -11.86 15.83 19.16
N ASN A 104 -11.23 17.00 19.14
CA ASN A 104 -11.74 18.20 18.49
C ASN A 104 -11.30 18.33 17.03
N ASP A 105 -10.73 17.26 16.44
CA ASP A 105 -10.24 17.24 15.07
C ASP A 105 -9.16 18.30 14.75
N GLU A 106 -8.44 18.82 15.75
CA GLU A 106 -7.25 19.67 15.54
C GLU A 106 -6.11 18.83 14.94
N THR A 107 -6.02 17.56 15.35
CA THR A 107 -5.17 16.53 14.73
C THR A 107 -6.02 15.35 14.33
N LYS A 108 -5.97 14.97 13.04
CA LYS A 108 -6.79 13.91 12.46
C LYS A 108 -5.93 12.74 12.06
N PHE A 109 -6.30 11.54 12.48
CA PHE A 109 -5.64 10.31 12.01
C PHE A 109 -6.25 9.81 10.70
N VAL A 110 -5.40 9.50 9.74
CA VAL A 110 -5.79 8.89 8.47
C VAL A 110 -5.09 7.54 8.33
N PRO A 111 -5.82 6.41 8.32
CA PRO A 111 -7.28 6.27 8.52
C PRO A 111 -7.72 6.49 9.97
N LYS A 112 -8.92 6.96 10.14
CA LYS A 112 -9.53 7.28 11.46
C LYS A 112 -9.50 6.14 12.48
N ARG A 113 -9.49 4.88 12.02
CA ARG A 113 -9.43 3.70 12.92
C ARG A 113 -8.25 3.71 13.89
N PHE A 114 -7.16 4.41 13.59
CA PHE A 114 -5.97 4.49 14.45
C PHE A 114 -6.13 5.46 15.63
N GLU A 115 -7.15 6.32 15.63
CA GLU A 115 -7.52 7.11 16.81
C GLU A 115 -7.80 6.21 18.02
N LYS A 116 -8.39 5.03 17.79
CA LYS A 116 -8.63 4.06 18.85
C LYS A 116 -7.33 3.59 19.53
N THR A 117 -6.28 3.38 18.76
CA THR A 117 -4.96 3.00 19.30
C THR A 117 -4.37 4.15 20.10
N TYR A 118 -4.49 5.39 19.60
CA TYR A 118 -4.03 6.59 20.27
C TYR A 118 -4.77 6.80 21.60
N PHE A 119 -6.11 6.80 21.62
CA PHE A 119 -6.90 7.00 22.83
C PHE A 119 -6.68 5.90 23.86
N ASN A 120 -6.69 4.63 23.44
CA ASN A 120 -6.41 3.52 24.36
C ASN A 120 -5.06 3.68 25.09
N TRP A 121 -4.06 4.21 24.40
CA TRP A 121 -2.76 4.47 25.02
C TRP A 121 -2.80 5.70 25.92
N MET A 122 -3.30 6.83 25.41
CA MET A 122 -3.27 8.11 26.12
C MET A 122 -4.15 8.14 27.38
N GLU A 123 -5.30 7.49 27.35
CA GLU A 123 -6.23 7.42 28.49
C GLU A 123 -5.72 6.50 29.62
N ASN A 124 -4.79 5.60 29.31
CA ASN A 124 -4.20 4.65 30.29
C ASN A 124 -2.70 4.86 30.49
N ILE A 125 -2.17 5.99 30.05
CA ILE A 125 -0.73 6.25 30.13
C ILE A 125 -0.27 6.37 31.58
N GLN A 126 0.87 5.76 31.88
CA GLN A 126 1.55 5.93 33.15
C GLN A 126 2.66 6.97 33.02
N ASP A 127 3.19 7.43 34.16
CA ASP A 127 4.34 8.32 34.18
C ASP A 127 5.49 7.75 33.35
N TRP A 128 6.07 8.56 32.50
CA TRP A 128 7.06 8.13 31.52
C TRP A 128 8.46 8.18 32.10
N CYS A 129 9.07 7.02 32.35
CA CYS A 129 10.48 6.93 32.67
C CYS A 129 11.34 7.36 31.48
N ILE A 130 12.15 8.39 31.66
CA ILE A 130 12.97 9.00 30.62
C ILE A 130 14.48 8.76 30.78
N SER A 131 14.92 8.16 31.87
CA SER A 131 16.32 7.80 32.10
C SER A 131 16.64 6.42 31.53
N ARG A 132 17.82 6.27 30.96
CA ARG A 132 18.36 5.02 30.40
C ARG A 132 19.81 4.84 30.83
N GLN A 133 20.14 3.63 31.28
CA GLN A 133 21.49 3.22 31.66
C GLN A 133 22.28 2.80 30.40
N LEU A 134 22.47 3.74 29.47
CA LEU A 134 23.16 3.51 28.20
C LEU A 134 24.47 4.31 28.14
N TRP A 135 25.50 3.68 27.59
CA TRP A 135 26.80 4.34 27.37
C TRP A 135 26.72 5.50 26.36
N TRP A 136 25.85 5.38 25.35
CA TRP A 136 25.70 6.36 24.30
C TRP A 136 24.31 7.00 24.31
N GLY A 137 24.25 8.30 24.40
CA GLY A 137 23.02 9.08 24.38
C GLY A 137 23.22 10.50 24.92
N HIS A 138 22.10 11.23 25.04
CA HIS A 138 22.08 12.57 25.65
C HIS A 138 22.10 12.40 27.17
N ARG A 139 23.23 12.73 27.80
CA ARG A 139 23.37 12.63 29.25
C ARG A 139 22.40 13.57 29.96
N ILE A 140 21.74 13.11 31.01
CA ILE A 140 20.79 13.91 31.79
C ILE A 140 21.50 15.12 32.39
N PRO A 141 21.00 16.37 32.17
CA PRO A 141 21.68 17.59 32.62
C PRO A 141 21.37 17.92 34.09
N ALA A 142 21.30 16.93 34.95
CA ALA A 142 21.08 17.05 36.38
C ALA A 142 22.37 16.75 37.15
N TYR A 143 22.61 17.50 38.23
CA TYR A 143 23.81 17.43 39.04
C TYR A 143 23.45 17.29 40.50
N TYR A 144 24.04 16.32 41.20
CA TYR A 144 23.83 15.97 42.59
C TYR A 144 24.94 16.52 43.45
N CYS A 145 24.58 17.16 44.55
CA CYS A 145 25.55 17.73 45.49
C CYS A 145 25.99 16.68 46.51
N ASP A 146 27.33 16.64 46.81
CA ASP A 146 27.90 15.76 47.82
C ASP A 146 27.67 16.23 49.29
N LYS A 147 27.15 17.47 49.48
CA LYS A 147 26.96 18.05 50.83
C LYS A 147 25.51 18.38 51.17
N CYS A 148 24.65 18.50 50.19
CA CYS A 148 23.25 18.75 50.44
C CYS A 148 22.44 18.01 49.37
N ASP A 149 21.14 17.78 49.64
CA ASP A 149 20.27 16.99 48.77
C ASP A 149 19.74 17.82 47.55
N GLU A 150 20.35 18.99 47.25
CA GLU A 150 19.91 19.84 46.16
C GLU A 150 20.33 19.22 44.82
N ILE A 151 19.35 19.08 43.91
CA ILE A 151 19.56 18.67 42.52
C ILE A 151 19.55 19.93 41.66
N THR A 152 20.65 20.18 40.95
CA THR A 152 20.77 21.36 40.07
C THR A 152 20.68 20.92 38.60
N VAL A 153 19.79 21.51 37.81
CA VAL A 153 19.71 21.29 36.36
C VAL A 153 20.44 22.42 35.64
N SER A 154 21.35 22.08 34.74
CA SER A 154 22.15 23.07 34.01
C SER A 154 22.40 22.67 32.55
N LYS A 155 22.33 23.68 31.64
CA LYS A 155 22.67 23.50 30.22
C LYS A 155 24.19 23.37 29.99
N THR A 156 24.97 23.85 30.94
CA THR A 156 26.45 23.82 30.89
C THR A 156 26.99 23.00 32.06
N HIS A 157 28.16 22.44 31.91
CA HIS A 157 28.84 21.74 32.99
C HIS A 157 29.09 22.66 34.18
N ILE A 158 28.78 22.18 35.39
CA ILE A 158 28.97 22.88 36.65
C ILE A 158 29.57 21.91 37.67
N ASP A 159 30.55 22.38 38.46
CA ASP A 159 31.28 21.57 39.44
C ASP A 159 30.96 21.92 40.88
N THR A 160 30.34 23.09 41.13
CA THR A 160 30.16 23.60 42.50
C THR A 160 28.72 23.99 42.76
N CYS A 161 28.16 23.45 43.82
CA CYS A 161 26.85 23.76 44.36
C CYS A 161 26.84 25.12 45.07
N LYS A 162 25.69 25.76 45.22
CA LYS A 162 25.48 26.97 45.99
C LYS A 162 25.93 26.81 47.48
N CYS A 163 25.88 25.61 48.04
CA CYS A 163 26.36 25.31 49.38
C CYS A 163 27.89 25.11 49.46
N GLY A 164 28.59 25.20 48.36
CA GLY A 164 30.04 24.96 48.27
C GLY A 164 30.44 23.47 48.21
N GLY A 165 29.48 22.56 48.01
CA GLY A 165 29.70 21.14 47.76
C GLY A 165 30.10 20.87 46.31
N HIS A 166 30.72 19.70 46.05
CA HIS A 166 31.02 19.24 44.72
C HIS A 166 29.74 18.69 44.04
N LEU A 167 29.58 18.98 42.73
CA LEU A 167 28.46 18.54 41.94
C LEU A 167 28.87 17.41 40.99
N THR A 168 28.19 16.29 41.03
CA THR A 168 28.35 15.17 40.12
C THR A 168 27.15 15.07 39.17
N GLN A 169 27.43 15.06 37.88
CA GLN A 169 26.37 14.92 36.87
C GLN A 169 25.80 13.51 36.88
N ASP A 170 24.49 13.40 36.70
CA ASP A 170 23.79 12.13 36.49
C ASP A 170 24.46 11.30 35.39
N GLU A 171 24.61 9.99 35.62
CA GLU A 171 25.30 9.08 34.67
C GLU A 171 24.37 8.57 33.57
N ASP A 172 23.06 8.62 33.81
CA ASP A 172 22.04 8.16 32.88
C ASP A 172 21.91 9.07 31.66
N THR A 173 21.39 8.51 30.59
CA THR A 173 21.05 9.22 29.36
C THR A 173 19.54 9.35 29.20
N LEU A 174 19.10 10.34 28.44
CA LEU A 174 17.70 10.52 28.10
C LEU A 174 17.21 9.44 27.12
N ASP A 175 15.98 9.00 27.29
CA ASP A 175 15.27 8.16 26.33
C ASP A 175 15.30 8.81 24.94
N THR A 176 15.62 8.03 23.91
CA THR A 176 15.64 8.48 22.52
C THR A 176 14.36 9.20 22.11
N TRP A 177 13.21 8.70 22.58
CA TRP A 177 11.92 9.31 22.27
C TRP A 177 11.69 10.67 22.92
N PHE A 178 12.44 11.01 23.95
CA PHE A 178 12.37 12.32 24.63
C PHE A 178 12.83 13.44 23.68
N SER A 179 13.98 13.26 23.04
CA SER A 179 14.48 14.22 22.05
C SER A 179 13.73 14.11 20.71
N SER A 180 13.34 12.89 20.28
CA SER A 180 12.60 12.68 19.05
C SER A 180 11.20 13.32 19.07
N ALA A 181 10.61 13.51 20.26
CA ALA A 181 9.33 14.20 20.42
C ALA A 181 9.39 15.68 20.05
N LEU A 182 10.57 16.28 20.08
CA LEU A 182 10.79 17.70 19.76
C LEU A 182 10.92 17.96 18.25
N TRP A 183 11.04 16.91 17.46
CA TRP A 183 11.35 17.00 16.02
C TRP A 183 10.48 17.99 15.23
N PRO A 184 9.14 18.05 15.39
CA PRO A 184 8.27 18.93 14.59
C PRO A 184 8.61 20.41 14.66
N PHE A 185 9.28 20.84 15.71
CA PHE A 185 9.61 22.26 15.94
C PHE A 185 11.12 22.50 16.16
N SER A 186 11.85 21.52 16.66
CA SER A 186 13.30 21.68 16.91
C SER A 186 14.13 21.85 15.63
N ILE A 187 13.76 21.15 14.54
CA ILE A 187 14.44 21.30 13.24
C ILE A 187 14.17 22.64 12.57
N LEU A 188 13.09 23.32 12.99
CA LEU A 188 12.71 24.64 12.50
C LEU A 188 13.37 25.77 13.31
N GLY A 189 14.27 25.44 14.24
CA GLY A 189 15.09 26.38 15.00
C GLY A 189 14.65 26.65 16.44
N TRP A 190 13.58 25.97 16.93
CA TRP A 190 13.20 26.10 18.35
C TRP A 190 14.40 25.72 19.26
N PRO A 191 14.64 26.42 20.37
CA PRO A 191 13.79 27.39 21.06
C PRO A 191 13.91 28.85 20.55
N ASN A 192 14.66 29.11 19.49
CA ASN A 192 14.69 30.45 18.89
C ASN A 192 13.45 30.68 18.04
N LYS A 193 13.03 31.95 17.94
CA LYS A 193 11.98 32.36 17.00
C LYS A 193 12.63 32.58 15.64
N THR A 194 12.36 31.67 14.71
CA THR A 194 12.87 31.71 13.34
C THR A 194 11.70 31.88 12.35
N GLU A 195 12.00 32.39 11.16
CA GLU A 195 11.02 32.50 10.08
C GLU A 195 10.47 31.12 9.68
N ASP A 196 11.32 30.09 9.64
CA ASP A 196 10.91 28.72 9.35
C ASP A 196 9.93 28.17 10.39
N LEU A 197 10.18 28.43 11.70
CA LEU A 197 9.29 28.00 12.76
C LEU A 197 7.92 28.71 12.69
N GLU A 198 7.91 29.99 12.36
CA GLU A 198 6.68 30.76 12.22
C GLU A 198 5.86 30.32 11.00
N TYR A 199 6.53 29.94 9.91
CA TYR A 199 5.88 29.57 8.66
C TYR A 199 5.43 28.08 8.63
N PHE A 200 6.29 27.15 9.08
CA PHE A 200 6.04 25.71 8.93
C PHE A 200 5.40 25.03 10.14
N TYR A 201 5.29 25.69 11.30
CA TYR A 201 4.63 25.14 12.47
C TYR A 201 3.28 25.78 12.71
N PRO A 202 2.16 25.03 12.85
CA PRO A 202 2.05 23.56 12.77
C PRO A 202 2.30 23.00 11.38
N ASN A 203 2.84 21.77 11.32
CA ASN A 203 3.04 21.06 10.07
C ASN A 203 1.68 20.57 9.52
N SER A 204 1.53 20.53 8.17
CA SER A 204 0.29 20.06 7.56
C SER A 204 0.08 18.55 7.80
N MET A 205 1.13 17.75 7.74
CA MET A 205 1.01 16.28 7.84
C MET A 205 2.27 15.63 8.39
N LEU A 206 2.05 14.63 9.27
CA LEU A 206 3.04 13.61 9.62
C LEU A 206 2.71 12.29 8.89
N VAL A 207 3.70 11.64 8.30
CA VAL A 207 3.55 10.29 7.73
C VAL A 207 4.41 9.32 8.52
N THR A 208 3.79 8.25 9.05
CA THR A 208 4.51 7.23 9.83
C THR A 208 3.79 5.89 9.86
N GLY A 209 4.50 4.83 10.27
CA GLY A 209 3.91 3.51 10.52
C GLY A 209 3.06 3.46 11.80
N TYR A 210 2.10 2.56 11.82
CA TYR A 210 1.20 2.38 12.98
C TYR A 210 1.91 1.88 14.23
N ASP A 211 3.07 1.24 14.10
CA ASP A 211 3.81 0.62 15.21
C ASP A 211 4.50 1.63 16.13
N ILE A 212 4.57 2.91 15.74
CA ILE A 212 5.15 3.97 16.55
C ILE A 212 4.16 5.09 16.91
N ILE A 213 2.87 4.85 16.82
CA ILE A 213 1.84 5.80 17.27
C ILE A 213 2.05 6.15 18.74
N THR A 214 2.24 5.15 19.59
CA THR A 214 2.40 5.30 21.04
C THR A 214 3.79 5.79 21.44
N PHE A 215 4.82 5.44 20.67
CA PHE A 215 6.20 5.80 21.02
C PHE A 215 6.61 7.16 20.49
N TRP A 216 6.07 7.59 19.36
CA TRP A 216 6.51 8.81 18.69
C TRP A 216 5.39 9.82 18.46
N VAL A 217 4.29 9.43 17.80
CA VAL A 217 3.22 10.36 17.45
C VAL A 217 2.62 11.00 18.70
N SER A 218 2.24 10.19 19.69
CA SER A 218 1.67 10.69 20.94
C SER A 218 2.60 11.66 21.66
N LYS A 219 3.91 11.33 21.66
CA LYS A 219 4.93 12.17 22.30
C LYS A 219 5.15 13.49 21.58
N MET A 220 5.13 13.50 20.26
CA MET A 220 5.20 14.76 19.49
C MET A 220 3.98 15.65 19.75
N ILE A 221 2.77 15.06 19.85
CA ILE A 221 1.53 15.82 20.06
C ILE A 221 1.59 16.51 21.43
N PHE A 222 1.83 15.78 22.54
CA PHE A 222 1.84 16.43 23.84
C PHE A 222 3.04 17.38 24.03
N SER A 223 4.21 17.06 23.46
CA SER A 223 5.36 17.97 23.52
C SER A 223 5.14 19.24 22.69
N GLY A 224 4.52 19.10 21.50
CA GLY A 224 4.16 20.26 20.69
C GLY A 224 3.18 21.19 21.40
N ILE A 225 2.15 20.63 22.04
CA ILE A 225 1.18 21.42 22.81
C ILE A 225 1.85 22.08 24.02
N GLU A 226 2.71 21.36 24.75
CA GLU A 226 3.41 21.88 25.92
C GLU A 226 4.37 23.04 25.58
N TYR A 227 5.16 22.90 24.53
CA TYR A 227 6.22 23.87 24.22
C TYR A 227 5.81 24.94 23.20
N MET A 228 4.83 24.64 22.34
CA MET A 228 4.41 25.51 21.24
C MET A 228 2.96 25.96 21.34
N GLU A 229 2.20 25.51 22.38
CA GLU A 229 0.80 25.84 22.64
C GLU A 229 -0.18 25.43 21.51
N LYS A 230 0.28 24.58 20.59
CA LYS A 230 -0.50 24.09 19.43
C LYS A 230 -0.13 22.66 19.11
N SER A 231 -1.11 21.87 18.62
CA SER A 231 -0.81 20.55 18.07
C SER A 231 0.15 20.66 16.88
N PRO A 232 1.14 19.76 16.77
CA PRO A 232 2.20 19.88 15.76
C PRO A 232 1.76 19.51 14.34
N PHE A 233 0.61 18.83 14.15
CA PHE A 233 0.15 18.34 12.86
C PHE A 233 -1.36 18.52 12.72
N GLU A 234 -1.82 18.88 11.51
CA GLU A 234 -3.23 18.77 11.15
C GLU A 234 -3.62 17.31 10.87
N TYR A 235 -2.77 16.58 10.13
CA TYR A 235 -3.00 15.18 9.79
C TYR A 235 -1.86 14.28 10.27
N VAL A 236 -2.21 13.09 10.75
CA VAL A 236 -1.30 11.97 10.98
C VAL A 236 -1.68 10.86 10.01
N PHE A 237 -0.95 10.77 8.90
CA PHE A 237 -1.17 9.74 7.90
C PHE A 237 -0.40 8.47 8.28
N ILE A 238 -1.14 7.39 8.51
CA ILE A 238 -0.59 6.11 8.94
C ILE A 238 -0.41 5.19 7.74
N ASN A 239 0.82 4.82 7.45
CA ASN A 239 1.15 3.81 6.46
C ASN A 239 1.27 2.42 7.11
N GLY A 240 1.07 1.38 6.29
CA GLY A 240 1.37 0.00 6.69
C GLY A 240 2.86 -0.33 6.63
N LEU A 241 3.23 -1.49 7.13
CA LEU A 241 4.60 -2.00 7.08
C LEU A 241 4.81 -2.88 5.86
N VAL A 242 6.03 -2.87 5.32
CA VAL A 242 6.44 -3.80 4.27
C VAL A 242 6.79 -5.15 4.91
N ARG A 243 6.14 -6.21 4.44
CA ARG A 243 6.33 -7.58 4.90
C ARG A 243 6.92 -8.46 3.79
N ASP A 244 7.50 -9.58 4.15
CA ASP A 244 7.97 -10.56 3.18
C ASP A 244 6.78 -11.20 2.39
N ALA A 245 7.06 -11.97 1.36
CA ALA A 245 6.06 -12.63 0.55
C ALA A 245 5.10 -13.55 1.35
N LYS A 246 5.54 -14.04 2.52
CA LYS A 246 4.74 -14.86 3.44
C LYS A 246 3.96 -14.01 4.45
N GLY A 247 4.07 -12.68 4.40
CA GLY A 247 3.39 -11.75 5.30
C GLY A 247 4.07 -11.59 6.67
N ARG A 248 5.31 -12.05 6.87
CA ARG A 248 6.05 -11.90 8.12
C ARG A 248 6.75 -10.54 8.16
N LYS A 249 6.86 -9.94 9.34
CA LYS A 249 7.64 -8.72 9.54
C LYS A 249 9.10 -8.98 9.16
N MET A 250 9.67 -8.11 8.34
CA MET A 250 11.10 -8.18 7.99
C MET A 250 11.96 -7.83 9.20
N SER A 251 12.96 -8.64 9.49
CA SER A 251 13.92 -8.39 10.57
C SER A 251 15.30 -8.96 10.23
N LYS A 252 16.34 -8.36 10.81
CA LYS A 252 17.72 -8.85 10.66
C LYS A 252 17.89 -10.26 11.21
N SER A 253 17.21 -10.60 12.30
CA SER A 253 17.26 -11.91 12.94
C SER A 253 16.64 -13.03 12.10
N LEU A 254 15.63 -12.72 11.29
CA LEU A 254 15.01 -13.69 10.37
C LEU A 254 15.71 -13.78 9.00
N GLY A 255 16.64 -12.86 8.71
CA GLY A 255 17.32 -12.83 7.41
C GLY A 255 16.38 -12.66 6.19
N ASN A 256 15.17 -12.15 6.41
CA ASN A 256 14.14 -11.99 5.38
C ASN A 256 14.00 -10.53 4.91
N GLY A 257 14.94 -9.67 5.29
CA GLY A 257 15.00 -8.29 4.82
C GLY A 257 15.41 -8.22 3.34
N VAL A 258 14.78 -7.32 2.60
CA VAL A 258 15.14 -6.99 1.22
C VAL A 258 15.81 -5.61 1.23
N ASP A 259 16.99 -5.51 0.65
CA ASP A 259 17.66 -4.22 0.50
C ASP A 259 17.01 -3.46 -0.67
N PRO A 260 16.38 -2.29 -0.44
CA PRO A 260 15.79 -1.50 -1.50
C PRO A 260 16.80 -1.07 -2.57
N LEU A 261 18.08 -0.89 -2.22
CA LEU A 261 19.10 -0.52 -3.19
C LEU A 261 19.39 -1.63 -4.20
N ASP A 262 19.31 -2.89 -3.79
CA ASP A 262 19.46 -4.02 -4.73
C ASP A 262 18.25 -4.11 -5.67
N VAL A 263 17.04 -3.88 -5.16
CA VAL A 263 15.83 -3.80 -5.98
C VAL A 263 15.91 -2.66 -6.99
N ILE A 264 16.41 -1.48 -6.57
CA ILE A 264 16.61 -0.33 -7.45
C ILE A 264 17.61 -0.63 -8.58
N LYS A 265 18.70 -1.34 -8.30
CA LYS A 265 19.67 -1.75 -9.33
C LYS A 265 19.06 -2.67 -10.38
N GLU A 266 18.15 -3.56 -9.99
CA GLU A 266 17.54 -4.55 -10.88
C GLU A 266 16.35 -3.99 -11.66
N TYR A 267 15.47 -3.23 -11.00
CA TYR A 267 14.18 -2.81 -11.58
C TYR A 267 14.05 -1.31 -11.82
N GLY A 268 14.89 -0.50 -11.19
CA GLY A 268 14.80 0.97 -11.20
C GLY A 268 14.00 1.54 -10.04
N THR A 269 14.31 2.80 -9.69
CA THR A 269 13.72 3.50 -8.55
C THR A 269 12.20 3.68 -8.68
N ASP A 270 11.73 4.11 -9.85
CA ASP A 270 10.30 4.37 -10.10
C ASP A 270 9.47 3.09 -10.04
N ALA A 271 10.01 1.96 -10.49
CA ALA A 271 9.35 0.66 -10.40
C ALA A 271 9.13 0.24 -8.95
N LEU A 272 10.15 0.39 -8.10
CA LEU A 272 10.03 0.11 -6.66
C LEU A 272 9.00 1.04 -6.03
N ARG A 273 9.08 2.36 -6.27
CA ARG A 273 8.16 3.35 -5.70
C ARG A 273 6.71 3.05 -6.05
N LEU A 274 6.41 2.81 -7.33
CA LEU A 274 5.06 2.48 -7.79
C LEU A 274 4.53 1.20 -7.16
N SER A 275 5.35 0.14 -7.09
CA SER A 275 4.96 -1.16 -6.54
C SER A 275 4.58 -1.11 -5.06
N LEU A 276 5.11 -0.14 -4.31
CA LEU A 276 4.85 0.06 -2.87
C LEU A 276 3.59 0.89 -2.59
N ILE A 277 2.98 1.49 -3.60
CA ILE A 277 1.82 2.39 -3.42
C ILE A 277 0.59 1.87 -4.16
N GLN A 278 0.78 1.29 -5.35
CA GLN A 278 -0.33 0.86 -6.21
C GLN A 278 -1.21 -0.20 -5.54
N ASN A 279 -2.53 0.02 -5.55
CA ASN A 279 -3.54 -0.85 -4.92
C ASN A 279 -3.37 -1.04 -3.40
N ILE A 280 -2.83 -0.04 -2.71
CA ILE A 280 -2.65 -0.07 -1.26
C ILE A 280 -3.60 0.91 -0.60
N THR A 281 -4.35 0.41 0.37
CA THR A 281 -5.19 1.22 1.25
C THR A 281 -4.36 1.75 2.43
N PRO A 282 -4.51 3.02 2.84
CA PRO A 282 -3.80 3.59 3.97
C PRO A 282 -3.89 2.73 5.24
N GLY A 283 -2.77 2.58 5.92
CA GLY A 283 -2.65 1.80 7.16
C GLY A 283 -2.64 0.29 7.01
N ASN A 284 -2.68 -0.25 5.81
CA ASN A 284 -2.59 -1.69 5.55
C ASN A 284 -1.17 -2.10 5.19
N ASP A 285 -0.74 -3.25 5.71
CA ASP A 285 0.57 -3.82 5.40
C ASP A 285 0.69 -4.24 3.94
N VAL A 286 1.89 -4.09 3.40
CA VAL A 286 2.24 -4.41 2.02
C VAL A 286 3.13 -5.65 1.99
N ARG A 287 2.79 -6.63 1.16
CA ARG A 287 3.70 -7.74 0.89
C ARG A 287 4.63 -7.36 -0.26
N TYR A 288 5.93 -7.45 -0.02
CA TYR A 288 6.92 -7.36 -1.08
C TYR A 288 6.85 -8.59 -1.97
N ILE A 289 6.54 -8.40 -3.24
CA ILE A 289 6.40 -9.43 -4.27
C ILE A 289 7.19 -8.95 -5.49
N PRO A 290 8.31 -9.61 -5.88
CA PRO A 290 9.16 -9.18 -7.00
C PRO A 290 8.40 -8.98 -8.31
N GLU A 291 7.41 -9.83 -8.61
CA GLU A 291 6.59 -9.77 -9.82
C GLU A 291 5.79 -8.45 -9.93
N LYS A 292 5.42 -7.84 -8.78
CA LYS A 292 4.78 -6.51 -8.77
C LYS A 292 5.76 -5.42 -9.16
N VAL A 293 7.01 -5.51 -8.71
CA VAL A 293 8.05 -4.56 -9.09
C VAL A 293 8.37 -4.69 -10.57
N GLU A 294 8.44 -5.91 -11.09
CA GLU A 294 8.61 -6.17 -12.51
C GLU A 294 7.46 -5.62 -13.37
N ALA A 295 6.21 -5.78 -12.93
CA ALA A 295 5.05 -5.20 -13.59
C ALA A 295 5.14 -3.65 -13.63
N SER A 296 5.58 -3.03 -12.55
CA SER A 296 5.81 -1.58 -12.48
C SER A 296 6.94 -1.12 -13.41
N ARG A 297 8.02 -1.90 -13.55
CA ARG A 297 9.08 -1.66 -14.56
C ARG A 297 8.52 -1.74 -15.97
N ASN A 298 7.68 -2.74 -16.25
CA ASN A 298 7.06 -2.89 -17.57
C ASN A 298 6.11 -1.72 -17.90
N PHE A 299 5.43 -1.16 -16.90
CA PHE A 299 4.65 0.08 -17.06
C PHE A 299 5.56 1.26 -17.42
N SER A 300 6.67 1.43 -16.70
CA SER A 300 7.67 2.47 -17.01
C SER A 300 8.19 2.35 -18.47
N ASN A 301 8.50 1.13 -18.91
CA ASN A 301 8.93 0.86 -20.28
C ASN A 301 7.83 1.17 -21.31
N LYS A 302 6.57 0.90 -21.00
CA LYS A 302 5.44 1.24 -21.90
C LYS A 302 5.27 2.73 -22.03
N LEU A 303 5.32 3.47 -20.92
CA LEU A 303 5.29 4.94 -20.91
C LEU A 303 6.44 5.52 -21.74
N TRP A 304 7.64 5.03 -21.54
CA TRP A 304 8.83 5.43 -22.30
C TRP A 304 8.66 5.24 -23.80
N ASN A 305 8.18 4.07 -24.22
CA ASN A 305 7.95 3.78 -25.64
C ASN A 305 6.83 4.65 -26.24
N ALA A 306 5.78 4.94 -25.47
CA ALA A 306 4.74 5.88 -25.89
C ALA A 306 5.29 7.30 -26.07
N ALA A 307 6.12 7.76 -25.13
CA ALA A 307 6.79 9.06 -25.22
C ALA A 307 7.72 9.14 -26.43
N ARG A 308 8.51 8.10 -26.69
CA ARG A 308 9.35 8.03 -27.90
C ARG A 308 8.52 8.11 -29.19
N PHE A 309 7.37 7.44 -29.21
CA PHE A 309 6.47 7.51 -30.36
C PHE A 309 5.94 8.95 -30.57
N VAL A 310 5.48 9.60 -29.51
CA VAL A 310 5.02 11.00 -29.59
C VAL A 310 6.15 11.92 -30.06
N ASN A 311 7.35 11.76 -29.51
CA ASN A 311 8.52 12.59 -29.82
C ASN A 311 8.90 12.56 -31.30
N MET A 312 8.62 11.47 -32.06
CA MET A 312 8.89 11.38 -33.49
C MET A 312 8.14 12.43 -34.35
N TYR A 313 7.09 13.03 -33.79
CA TYR A 313 6.24 13.99 -34.51
C TYR A 313 6.32 15.42 -33.97
N LEU A 314 7.07 15.68 -32.90
CA LEU A 314 7.07 16.97 -32.18
C LEU A 314 7.72 18.11 -32.98
N GLU A 315 8.55 17.80 -34.00
CA GLU A 315 9.11 18.83 -34.87
C GLU A 315 8.02 19.59 -35.61
N ASP A 316 6.92 18.92 -35.97
CA ASP A 316 5.77 19.47 -36.69
C ASP A 316 4.71 20.08 -35.74
N LEU A 317 4.95 20.08 -34.40
CA LEU A 317 3.97 20.54 -33.42
C LEU A 317 3.80 22.05 -33.41
N LYS A 318 2.56 22.51 -33.62
CA LYS A 318 2.09 23.84 -33.27
C LYS A 318 1.57 23.89 -31.84
N ILE A 319 2.02 24.87 -31.06
CA ILE A 319 1.66 25.01 -29.64
C ILE A 319 0.19 25.46 -29.44
N THR A 320 -0.42 26.04 -30.47
CA THR A 320 -1.79 26.58 -30.40
C THR A 320 -2.81 25.44 -30.37
N GLU A 321 -3.75 25.53 -29.44
CA GLU A 321 -4.85 24.58 -29.31
C GLU A 321 -5.68 24.52 -30.61
N PRO A 322 -5.89 23.31 -31.17
CA PRO A 322 -6.62 23.15 -32.41
C PRO A 322 -8.13 23.30 -32.23
N THR A 323 -8.82 23.79 -33.25
CA THR A 323 -10.30 23.94 -33.25
C THR A 323 -11.01 22.76 -33.91
N ASN A 324 -10.30 21.91 -34.66
CA ASN A 324 -10.86 20.82 -35.47
C ASN A 324 -10.60 19.43 -34.87
N LEU A 325 -10.86 19.29 -33.57
CA LEU A 325 -10.75 18.00 -32.84
C LEU A 325 -11.64 16.93 -33.48
N LYS A 326 -11.07 15.78 -33.80
CA LYS A 326 -11.81 14.58 -34.25
C LYS A 326 -12.46 13.87 -33.03
N PRO A 327 -13.44 12.98 -33.26
CA PRO A 327 -14.13 12.30 -32.14
C PRO A 327 -13.20 11.59 -31.15
N GLU A 328 -12.14 10.93 -31.62
CA GLU A 328 -11.15 10.26 -30.79
C GLU A 328 -10.30 11.25 -29.97
N ASP A 329 -10.02 12.46 -30.50
CA ASP A 329 -9.32 13.52 -29.77
C ASP A 329 -10.21 14.05 -28.64
N LYS A 330 -11.48 14.31 -28.92
CA LYS A 330 -12.48 14.74 -27.94
C LYS A 330 -12.68 13.70 -26.85
N TRP A 331 -12.70 12.42 -27.24
CA TRP A 331 -12.81 11.30 -26.30
C TRP A 331 -11.64 11.29 -25.32
N ILE A 332 -10.39 11.24 -25.79
CA ILE A 332 -9.22 11.14 -24.91
C ILE A 332 -9.08 12.37 -24.01
N LEU A 333 -9.42 13.57 -24.49
CA LEU A 333 -9.40 14.80 -23.71
C LEU A 333 -10.48 14.79 -22.60
N THR A 334 -11.66 14.24 -22.90
CA THR A 334 -12.75 14.05 -21.91
C THR A 334 -12.33 13.02 -20.86
N ARG A 335 -11.76 11.88 -21.30
CA ARG A 335 -11.24 10.84 -20.40
C ARG A 335 -10.14 11.40 -19.49
N LEU A 336 -9.21 12.17 -20.06
CA LEU A 336 -8.18 12.86 -19.29
C LEU A 336 -8.77 13.80 -18.22
N SER A 337 -9.75 14.61 -18.59
CA SER A 337 -10.42 15.52 -17.64
C SER A 337 -11.12 14.77 -16.51
N LYS A 338 -11.77 13.65 -16.81
CA LYS A 338 -12.38 12.76 -15.79
C LYS A 338 -11.31 12.15 -14.89
N THR A 339 -10.21 11.67 -15.47
CA THR A 339 -9.07 11.12 -14.70
C THR A 339 -8.47 12.18 -13.79
N ILE A 340 -8.25 13.41 -14.25
CA ILE A 340 -7.75 14.53 -13.41
C ILE A 340 -8.67 14.74 -12.19
N ASN A 341 -9.98 14.83 -12.41
CA ASN A 341 -10.95 15.02 -11.33
C ASN A 341 -10.93 13.84 -10.34
N THR A 342 -11.01 12.61 -10.83
CA THR A 342 -11.01 11.40 -9.99
C THR A 342 -9.72 11.26 -9.18
N VAL A 343 -8.58 11.54 -9.79
CA VAL A 343 -7.27 11.51 -9.13
C VAL A 343 -7.20 12.57 -8.03
N THR A 344 -7.61 13.81 -8.35
CA THR A 344 -7.61 14.91 -7.38
C THR A 344 -8.51 14.60 -6.19
N GLU A 345 -9.73 14.15 -6.42
CA GLU A 345 -10.67 13.76 -5.36
C GLU A 345 -10.12 12.63 -4.47
N ASN A 346 -9.45 11.65 -5.06
CA ASN A 346 -8.86 10.54 -4.28
C ASN A 346 -7.65 11.02 -3.47
N LEU A 347 -6.82 11.91 -4.01
CA LEU A 347 -5.71 12.50 -3.27
C LEU A 347 -6.21 13.35 -2.09
N ASP A 348 -7.28 14.14 -2.27
CA ASP A 348 -7.90 14.91 -1.19
C ASP A 348 -8.47 14.03 -0.07
N LYS A 349 -8.87 12.80 -0.42
CA LYS A 349 -9.32 11.76 0.53
C LYS A 349 -8.18 10.88 1.07
N PHE A 350 -6.94 11.17 0.71
CA PHE A 350 -5.75 10.36 1.03
C PHE A 350 -5.77 8.93 0.46
N GLU A 351 -6.59 8.65 -0.54
CA GLU A 351 -6.67 7.35 -1.25
C GLU A 351 -5.61 7.28 -2.36
N ILE A 352 -4.34 7.44 -1.99
CA ILE A 352 -3.21 7.57 -2.92
C ILE A 352 -3.02 6.34 -3.81
N GLY A 353 -3.35 5.15 -3.31
CA GLY A 353 -3.28 3.89 -4.08
C GLY A 353 -4.36 3.80 -5.16
N ILE A 354 -5.56 4.35 -4.91
CA ILE A 354 -6.64 4.44 -5.89
C ILE A 354 -6.28 5.49 -6.94
N ALA A 355 -5.82 6.66 -6.50
CA ALA A 355 -5.42 7.73 -7.41
C ALA A 355 -4.37 7.26 -8.45
N VAL A 356 -3.33 6.55 -8.02
CA VAL A 356 -2.31 6.06 -8.96
C VAL A 356 -2.84 4.95 -9.88
N GLN A 357 -3.82 4.15 -9.44
CA GLN A 357 -4.44 3.16 -10.30
C GLN A 357 -5.23 3.81 -11.44
N GLU A 358 -5.97 4.88 -11.19
CA GLU A 358 -6.68 5.65 -12.22
C GLU A 358 -5.69 6.24 -13.26
N ILE A 359 -4.55 6.77 -12.79
CA ILE A 359 -3.49 7.26 -13.69
C ILE A 359 -2.92 6.13 -14.54
N TYR A 360 -2.66 4.98 -13.91
CA TYR A 360 -2.16 3.79 -14.60
C TYR A 360 -3.12 3.33 -15.70
N ASP A 361 -4.42 3.23 -15.38
CA ASP A 361 -5.44 2.77 -16.31
C ASP A 361 -5.62 3.74 -17.48
N PHE A 362 -5.61 5.04 -17.23
CA PHE A 362 -5.62 6.04 -18.29
C PHE A 362 -4.41 5.90 -19.23
N ILE A 363 -3.19 5.84 -18.68
CA ILE A 363 -1.96 5.77 -19.49
C ILE A 363 -1.90 4.44 -20.26
N TRP A 364 -2.13 3.32 -19.57
CA TRP A 364 -1.96 1.99 -20.15
C TRP A 364 -3.07 1.65 -21.13
N ASN A 365 -4.33 1.72 -20.68
CA ASN A 365 -5.46 1.19 -21.42
C ASN A 365 -6.03 2.18 -22.43
N GLU A 366 -6.11 3.48 -22.06
CA GLU A 366 -6.77 4.47 -22.88
C GLU A 366 -5.79 5.18 -23.81
N PHE A 367 -4.72 5.75 -23.28
CA PHE A 367 -3.74 6.50 -24.08
C PHE A 367 -2.90 5.58 -24.98
N CYS A 368 -2.21 4.57 -24.36
CA CYS A 368 -1.27 3.73 -25.12
C CYS A 368 -1.97 2.70 -25.99
N ASP A 369 -2.96 1.95 -25.46
CA ASP A 369 -3.55 0.83 -26.19
C ASP A 369 -4.62 1.24 -27.18
N LEU A 370 -5.27 2.38 -26.97
CA LEU A 370 -6.36 2.84 -27.80
C LEU A 370 -6.02 4.12 -28.57
N TYR A 371 -5.78 5.24 -27.87
CA TYR A 371 -5.66 6.53 -28.54
C TYR A 371 -4.48 6.60 -29.52
N ILE A 372 -3.29 6.13 -29.11
CA ILE A 372 -2.13 6.06 -30.01
C ILE A 372 -2.46 5.25 -31.28
N GLU A 373 -3.15 4.09 -31.13
CA GLU A 373 -3.50 3.28 -32.30
C GLU A 373 -4.54 3.95 -33.21
N MET A 374 -5.46 4.71 -32.63
CA MET A 374 -6.47 5.48 -33.39
C MET A 374 -5.85 6.59 -34.23
N VAL A 375 -4.85 7.29 -33.71
CA VAL A 375 -4.25 8.42 -34.41
C VAL A 375 -3.15 8.05 -35.42
N LYS A 376 -2.60 6.82 -35.35
CA LYS A 376 -1.55 6.37 -36.29
C LYS A 376 -1.86 6.59 -37.77
N PRO A 377 -3.06 6.30 -38.31
CA PRO A 377 -3.37 6.56 -39.72
C PRO A 377 -3.23 8.04 -40.11
N ARG A 378 -3.62 8.94 -39.21
CA ARG A 378 -3.50 10.40 -39.39
C ARG A 378 -2.02 10.82 -39.36
N LEU A 379 -1.24 10.26 -38.45
CA LEU A 379 0.19 10.58 -38.31
C LEU A 379 1.06 10.04 -39.45
N TYR A 380 0.64 8.97 -40.10
CA TYR A 380 1.37 8.42 -41.25
C TYR A 380 1.10 9.20 -42.55
N ASN A 381 0.10 10.07 -42.55
CA ASN A 381 -0.26 10.93 -43.71
C ASN A 381 -0.14 12.41 -43.36
N LYS A 382 1.00 13.03 -43.62
CA LYS A 382 1.22 14.46 -43.36
C LYS A 382 0.26 15.39 -44.11
N GLN A 383 -0.48 14.89 -45.11
CA GLN A 383 -1.50 15.64 -45.85
C GLN A 383 -2.89 15.56 -45.19
N ASP A 384 -3.05 14.78 -44.13
CA ASP A 384 -4.29 14.72 -43.38
C ASP A 384 -4.55 16.08 -42.71
N GLU A 385 -5.74 16.64 -42.92
CA GLU A 385 -6.14 17.95 -42.37
C GLU A 385 -6.09 18.01 -40.84
N SER A 386 -6.13 16.86 -40.18
CA SER A 386 -6.10 16.71 -38.73
C SER A 386 -4.77 16.18 -38.16
N TYR A 387 -3.71 16.15 -39.02
CA TYR A 387 -2.38 15.71 -38.64
C TYR A 387 -1.82 16.50 -37.44
N GLU A 388 -1.83 17.84 -37.52
CA GLU A 388 -1.35 18.73 -36.47
C GLU A 388 -2.19 18.60 -35.19
N THR A 389 -3.51 18.41 -35.33
CA THR A 389 -4.43 18.18 -34.21
C THR A 389 -4.07 16.90 -33.44
N ALA A 390 -3.77 15.82 -34.17
CA ALA A 390 -3.37 14.57 -33.54
C ALA A 390 -2.07 14.71 -32.72
N ILE A 391 -1.07 15.43 -33.26
CA ILE A 391 0.19 15.66 -32.56
C ILE A 391 -0.02 16.51 -31.29
N TRP A 392 -0.81 17.58 -31.42
CA TRP A 392 -1.12 18.45 -30.28
C TRP A 392 -1.81 17.67 -29.17
N THR A 393 -2.84 16.88 -29.48
CA THR A 393 -3.59 16.11 -28.51
C THR A 393 -2.73 15.04 -27.84
N LEU A 394 -1.85 14.36 -28.61
CA LEU A 394 -0.89 13.40 -28.05
C LEU A 394 0.04 14.05 -27.03
N ASN A 395 0.64 15.19 -27.39
CA ASN A 395 1.57 15.90 -26.50
C ASN A 395 0.85 16.43 -25.26
N TYR A 396 -0.30 17.07 -25.44
CA TYR A 396 -1.10 17.62 -24.33
C TYR A 396 -1.54 16.55 -23.35
N ALA A 397 -2.14 15.46 -23.86
CA ALA A 397 -2.63 14.38 -22.99
C ALA A 397 -1.49 13.66 -22.25
N LEU A 398 -0.34 13.46 -22.93
CA LEU A 398 0.81 12.82 -22.29
C LEU A 398 1.42 13.71 -21.20
N ILE A 399 1.61 15.00 -21.45
CA ILE A 399 2.13 15.94 -20.44
C ILE A 399 1.20 15.97 -19.22
N ALA A 400 -0.10 16.11 -19.42
CA ALA A 400 -1.04 16.12 -18.30
C ALA A 400 -1.01 14.80 -17.50
N ALA A 401 -0.95 13.67 -18.20
CA ALA A 401 -0.87 12.35 -17.54
C ALA A 401 0.41 12.16 -16.74
N ILE A 402 1.57 12.57 -17.28
CA ILE A 402 2.83 12.44 -16.52
C ILE A 402 2.94 13.44 -15.37
N LYS A 403 2.26 14.60 -15.43
CA LYS A 403 2.13 15.52 -14.29
C LYS A 403 1.38 14.85 -13.14
N LEU A 404 0.29 14.13 -13.41
CA LEU A 404 -0.43 13.33 -12.40
C LEU A 404 0.44 12.20 -11.84
N LEU A 405 1.25 11.57 -12.69
CA LEU A 405 2.10 10.42 -12.32
C LEU A 405 3.38 10.84 -11.58
N HIS A 406 3.86 12.07 -11.78
CA HIS A 406 5.17 12.53 -11.28
C HIS A 406 5.39 12.31 -9.78
N PRO A 407 4.44 12.57 -8.86
CA PRO A 407 4.64 12.30 -7.44
C PRO A 407 4.98 10.83 -7.12
N TYR A 408 4.57 9.91 -7.96
CA TYR A 408 4.80 8.47 -7.80
C TYR A 408 6.07 7.98 -8.48
N MET A 409 6.33 8.47 -9.70
CA MET A 409 7.43 8.03 -10.58
C MET A 409 8.24 9.24 -11.09
N PRO A 410 8.97 9.96 -10.20
CA PRO A 410 9.56 11.25 -10.52
C PRO A 410 10.65 11.19 -11.60
N TYR A 411 11.42 10.10 -11.69
CA TYR A 411 12.58 10.06 -12.59
C TYR A 411 12.17 9.87 -14.06
N VAL A 412 11.34 8.86 -14.34
CA VAL A 412 10.91 8.60 -15.72
C VAL A 412 10.01 9.72 -16.26
N THR A 413 9.19 10.32 -15.40
CA THR A 413 8.29 11.40 -15.82
C THR A 413 9.04 12.69 -16.10
N GLU A 414 10.07 13.04 -15.32
CA GLU A 414 10.96 14.16 -15.63
C GLU A 414 11.68 13.94 -16.96
N GLU A 415 12.29 12.77 -17.15
CA GLU A 415 13.01 12.47 -18.39
C GLU A 415 12.09 12.48 -19.61
N VAL A 416 10.87 11.96 -19.48
CA VAL A 416 9.85 12.04 -20.55
C VAL A 416 9.45 13.49 -20.82
N TYR A 417 9.21 14.27 -19.77
CA TYR A 417 8.82 15.68 -19.88
C TYR A 417 9.87 16.49 -20.64
N MET A 418 11.14 16.34 -20.30
CA MET A 418 12.25 17.04 -20.94
C MET A 418 12.40 16.72 -22.43
N ASN A 419 11.85 15.60 -22.89
CA ASN A 419 11.87 15.18 -24.29
C ASN A 419 10.56 15.52 -25.05
N LEU A 420 9.55 16.08 -24.37
CA LEU A 420 8.30 16.53 -24.96
C LEU A 420 8.34 18.06 -25.23
N LYS A 421 7.31 18.59 -25.85
CA LYS A 421 7.18 20.05 -26.04
C LYS A 421 6.53 20.64 -24.79
N HIS A 422 7.33 21.32 -23.98
CA HIS A 422 6.97 21.81 -22.65
C HIS A 422 7.30 23.31 -22.48
N GLU A 423 6.81 23.94 -21.42
CA GLU A 423 6.99 25.37 -21.14
C GLU A 423 7.97 25.66 -20.00
N LYS A 424 8.11 24.76 -19.03
CA LYS A 424 8.93 24.94 -17.83
C LYS A 424 10.23 24.14 -17.92
N ASP A 425 11.24 24.55 -17.19
CA ASP A 425 12.56 23.88 -17.13
C ASP A 425 12.53 22.52 -16.42
N SER A 426 11.47 22.21 -15.71
CA SER A 426 11.23 20.93 -15.04
C SER A 426 9.73 20.70 -14.83
N ILE A 427 9.28 19.45 -14.87
CA ILE A 427 7.90 19.08 -14.55
C ILE A 427 7.54 19.48 -13.11
N MET A 428 8.50 19.58 -12.20
CA MET A 428 8.29 20.03 -10.82
C MET A 428 7.85 21.48 -10.70
N LEU A 429 8.09 22.30 -11.74
CA LEU A 429 7.67 23.70 -11.79
C LEU A 429 6.29 23.88 -12.46
N GLU A 430 5.71 22.80 -12.95
CA GLU A 430 4.40 22.80 -13.55
C GLU A 430 3.28 22.87 -12.51
N LEU A 431 2.17 23.46 -12.89
CA LEU A 431 0.95 23.41 -12.07
C LEU A 431 0.24 22.08 -12.26
N TRP A 432 -0.55 21.69 -11.24
CA TRP A 432 -1.44 20.54 -11.33
C TRP A 432 -2.37 20.69 -12.54
N PRO A 433 -2.59 19.64 -13.35
CA PRO A 433 -3.39 19.76 -14.56
C PRO A 433 -4.86 20.05 -14.27
N GLU A 434 -5.49 20.86 -15.10
CA GLU A 434 -6.91 21.22 -14.98
C GLU A 434 -7.79 20.37 -15.90
N ALA A 435 -8.96 19.99 -15.39
CA ALA A 435 -10.00 19.30 -16.17
C ALA A 435 -10.77 20.32 -17.02
N LYS A 436 -10.41 20.44 -18.32
CA LYS A 436 -10.94 21.48 -19.22
C LYS A 436 -12.01 20.97 -20.19
N TYR A 437 -12.00 19.67 -20.51
CA TYR A 437 -12.77 19.14 -21.65
C TYR A 437 -13.90 18.22 -21.18
N ASN A 438 -15.07 18.42 -21.82
CA ASN A 438 -16.23 17.55 -21.64
C ASN A 438 -17.02 17.43 -22.93
N PHE A 439 -16.82 16.35 -23.68
CA PHE A 439 -17.50 16.04 -24.95
C PHE A 439 -18.31 14.75 -24.79
N GLU A 440 -19.41 14.82 -24.08
CA GLU A 440 -20.22 13.64 -23.70
C GLU A 440 -20.72 12.83 -24.90
N ALA A 441 -21.15 13.48 -25.97
CA ALA A 441 -21.68 12.78 -27.15
C ALA A 441 -20.61 11.93 -27.84
N GLU A 442 -19.41 12.51 -28.03
CA GLU A 442 -18.29 11.82 -28.63
C GLU A 442 -17.74 10.73 -27.69
N GLU A 443 -17.72 10.97 -26.38
CA GLU A 443 -17.34 9.94 -25.41
C GLU A 443 -18.23 8.73 -25.50
N VAL A 444 -19.56 8.91 -25.45
CA VAL A 444 -20.52 7.82 -25.56
C VAL A 444 -20.34 7.03 -26.86
N ALA A 445 -20.16 7.72 -27.98
CA ALA A 445 -20.02 7.05 -29.27
C ALA A 445 -18.69 6.25 -29.35
N VAL A 446 -17.58 6.84 -28.90
CA VAL A 446 -16.26 6.21 -28.92
C VAL A 446 -16.20 5.03 -27.95
N GLU A 447 -16.77 5.15 -26.74
CA GLU A 447 -16.85 4.03 -25.79
C GLU A 447 -17.67 2.86 -26.34
N ASN A 448 -18.74 3.12 -27.08
CA ASN A 448 -19.53 2.07 -27.70
C ASN A 448 -18.72 1.31 -28.79
N PHE A 449 -17.96 2.00 -29.63
CA PHE A 449 -17.13 1.26 -30.60
C PHE A 449 -15.95 0.55 -29.95
N ILE A 450 -15.35 1.11 -28.89
CA ILE A 450 -14.32 0.42 -28.09
C ILE A 450 -14.90 -0.85 -27.47
N GLY A 451 -16.10 -0.74 -26.90
CA GLY A 451 -16.87 -1.87 -26.37
C GLY A 451 -17.10 -2.95 -27.45
N ALA A 452 -17.52 -2.54 -28.64
CA ALA A 452 -17.66 -3.42 -29.78
C ALA A 452 -16.36 -4.14 -30.15
N ILE A 453 -15.22 -3.42 -30.23
CA ILE A 453 -13.92 -4.02 -30.50
C ILE A 453 -13.53 -5.03 -29.42
N ARG A 454 -13.73 -4.70 -28.14
CA ARG A 454 -13.44 -5.62 -27.02
C ARG A 454 -14.27 -6.91 -27.11
N GLN A 455 -15.57 -6.77 -27.38
CA GLN A 455 -16.46 -7.91 -27.54
C GLN A 455 -16.06 -8.78 -28.74
N ILE A 456 -15.75 -8.19 -29.89
CA ILE A 456 -15.24 -8.91 -31.06
C ILE A 456 -13.99 -9.70 -30.72
N ARG A 457 -13.01 -9.05 -30.07
CA ARG A 457 -11.75 -9.72 -29.66
C ARG A 457 -11.99 -10.86 -28.68
N ASN A 458 -12.86 -10.69 -27.69
CA ASN A 458 -13.20 -11.72 -26.73
C ASN A 458 -13.90 -12.91 -27.40
N THR A 459 -14.84 -12.65 -28.30
CA THR A 459 -15.53 -13.69 -29.05
C THR A 459 -14.54 -14.47 -29.92
N ARG A 460 -13.63 -13.78 -30.61
CA ARG A 460 -12.57 -14.42 -31.41
C ARG A 460 -11.60 -15.24 -30.55
N ALA A 461 -11.19 -14.72 -29.38
CA ALA A 461 -10.32 -15.42 -28.45
C ALA A 461 -11.00 -16.68 -27.88
N ASN A 462 -12.27 -16.60 -27.53
CA ASN A 462 -13.05 -17.75 -27.04
C ASN A 462 -13.21 -18.85 -28.09
N MET A 463 -13.08 -18.49 -29.36
CA MET A 463 -13.12 -19.41 -30.50
C MET A 463 -11.72 -19.75 -31.06
N ASP A 464 -10.64 -19.38 -30.34
CA ASP A 464 -9.25 -19.62 -30.72
C ASP A 464 -8.86 -19.10 -32.12
N ILE A 465 -9.53 -18.00 -32.58
CA ILE A 465 -9.25 -17.41 -33.87
C ILE A 465 -8.05 -16.48 -33.77
N ILE A 466 -6.99 -16.80 -34.51
CA ILE A 466 -5.77 -16.01 -34.56
C ILE A 466 -5.99 -14.64 -35.24
N SER A 467 -5.24 -13.62 -34.82
CA SER A 467 -5.37 -12.24 -35.34
C SER A 467 -5.08 -12.10 -36.83
N SER A 468 -4.31 -13.01 -37.43
CA SER A 468 -4.01 -12.99 -38.86
C SER A 468 -5.21 -13.38 -39.75
N LYS A 469 -6.21 -14.09 -39.21
CA LYS A 469 -7.46 -14.41 -39.93
C LYS A 469 -8.47 -13.31 -39.70
N LYS A 470 -8.83 -12.59 -40.75
CA LYS A 470 -9.89 -11.58 -40.72
C LYS A 470 -11.27 -12.24 -40.90
N THR A 471 -12.30 -11.61 -40.34
CA THR A 471 -13.71 -12.03 -40.44
C THR A 471 -14.55 -10.91 -41.03
N ASN A 472 -15.72 -11.23 -41.61
CA ASN A 472 -16.70 -10.23 -41.97
C ASN A 472 -17.65 -9.97 -40.79
N ALA A 473 -18.26 -8.79 -40.76
CA ALA A 473 -19.23 -8.43 -39.72
C ALA A 473 -20.45 -7.72 -40.31
N GLN A 474 -21.63 -8.04 -39.79
CA GLN A 474 -22.81 -7.23 -39.95
C GLN A 474 -23.06 -6.48 -38.63
N ILE A 475 -23.35 -5.16 -38.70
CA ILE A 475 -23.45 -4.34 -37.50
C ILE A 475 -24.73 -3.50 -37.57
N VAL A 476 -25.49 -3.53 -36.49
CA VAL A 476 -26.64 -2.65 -36.23
C VAL A 476 -26.22 -1.64 -35.17
N VAL A 477 -26.30 -0.36 -35.51
CA VAL A 477 -25.89 0.74 -34.63
C VAL A 477 -27.08 1.66 -34.39
N SER A 478 -27.22 2.13 -33.17
CA SER A 478 -28.22 3.14 -32.80
C SER A 478 -28.00 4.45 -33.55
N ASN A 479 -29.07 5.10 -34.02
CA ASN A 479 -29.03 6.26 -34.89
C ASN A 479 -28.25 7.46 -34.28
N ASP A 480 -28.29 7.61 -32.97
CA ASP A 480 -27.64 8.71 -32.23
C ASP A 480 -26.11 8.66 -32.27
N ILE A 481 -25.51 7.49 -32.54
CA ILE A 481 -24.05 7.32 -32.62
C ILE A 481 -23.57 6.83 -34.00
N LEU A 482 -24.48 6.60 -34.94
CA LEU A 482 -24.18 5.95 -36.23
C LEU A 482 -23.11 6.68 -37.05
N ASP A 483 -23.18 8.00 -37.12
CA ASP A 483 -22.24 8.79 -37.96
C ASP A 483 -20.81 8.72 -37.38
N ILE A 484 -20.68 8.85 -36.04
CA ILE A 484 -19.38 8.75 -35.38
C ILE A 484 -18.84 7.33 -35.50
N PHE A 485 -19.72 6.32 -35.34
CA PHE A 485 -19.36 4.91 -35.44
C PHE A 485 -18.86 4.58 -36.87
N LYS A 486 -19.53 5.05 -37.91
CA LYS A 486 -19.09 4.91 -39.32
C LYS A 486 -17.77 5.63 -39.59
N ALA A 487 -17.58 6.82 -39.03
CA ALA A 487 -16.32 7.54 -39.13
C ALA A 487 -15.14 6.77 -38.50
N SER A 488 -15.44 5.90 -37.53
CA SER A 488 -14.48 5.04 -36.81
C SER A 488 -14.31 3.65 -37.42
N GLU A 489 -14.95 3.34 -38.56
CA GLU A 489 -14.95 2.01 -39.19
C GLU A 489 -13.55 1.44 -39.42
N SER A 490 -12.59 2.30 -39.83
CA SER A 490 -11.20 1.90 -40.05
C SER A 490 -10.54 1.31 -38.79
N PHE A 491 -10.89 1.82 -37.60
CA PHE A 491 -10.37 1.33 -36.31
C PHE A 491 -11.03 0.00 -35.95
N ILE A 492 -12.34 -0.12 -36.18
CA ILE A 492 -13.08 -1.35 -35.91
C ILE A 492 -12.52 -2.47 -36.78
N LYS A 493 -12.31 -2.21 -38.06
CA LYS A 493 -11.69 -3.16 -38.99
C LYS A 493 -10.28 -3.56 -38.54
N LYS A 494 -9.43 -2.59 -38.23
CA LYS A 494 -8.05 -2.82 -37.82
C LYS A 494 -7.96 -3.55 -36.47
N LEU A 495 -8.62 -3.02 -35.47
CA LEU A 495 -8.52 -3.50 -34.08
C LEU A 495 -9.38 -4.72 -33.79
N GLY A 496 -10.51 -4.90 -34.52
CA GLY A 496 -11.39 -6.07 -34.45
C GLY A 496 -10.95 -7.24 -35.37
N PHE A 497 -9.94 -7.00 -36.23
CA PHE A 497 -9.52 -7.96 -37.28
C PHE A 497 -10.66 -8.30 -38.23
N ILE A 498 -11.41 -7.26 -38.67
CA ILE A 498 -12.54 -7.37 -39.57
C ILE A 498 -12.12 -6.97 -40.97
N GLU A 499 -12.55 -7.71 -42.00
CA GLU A 499 -12.27 -7.40 -43.38
C GLU A 499 -13.32 -6.44 -43.95
N ASN A 500 -14.60 -6.81 -43.87
CA ASN A 500 -15.72 -6.02 -44.35
C ASN A 500 -16.77 -5.85 -43.24
N ILE A 501 -17.37 -4.65 -43.21
CA ILE A 501 -18.50 -4.31 -42.33
C ILE A 501 -19.70 -3.98 -43.22
N GLU A 502 -20.81 -4.63 -42.97
CA GLU A 502 -22.13 -4.32 -43.51
C GLU A 502 -23.01 -3.71 -42.43
N TYR A 503 -23.53 -2.51 -42.66
CA TYR A 503 -24.43 -1.86 -41.70
C TYR A 503 -25.89 -2.23 -42.03
N LEU A 504 -26.55 -2.81 -41.04
CA LEU A 504 -27.97 -3.22 -41.14
C LEU A 504 -28.87 -2.22 -40.39
N ASN A 505 -30.10 -2.06 -40.86
CA ASN A 505 -31.07 -1.20 -40.20
C ASN A 505 -31.70 -1.85 -38.95
N ASN A 506 -31.87 -3.18 -38.97
CA ASN A 506 -32.54 -3.95 -37.91
C ASN A 506 -31.80 -5.25 -37.63
N VAL A 507 -31.85 -5.73 -36.40
CA VAL A 507 -31.26 -7.01 -35.95
C VAL A 507 -31.89 -8.20 -36.72
N GLU A 508 -33.15 -8.12 -37.06
CA GLU A 508 -33.87 -9.15 -37.80
C GLU A 508 -33.32 -9.41 -39.22
N ASN A 509 -32.59 -8.48 -39.77
CA ASN A 509 -31.96 -8.61 -41.09
C ASN A 509 -30.57 -9.27 -41.03
N ALA A 510 -30.09 -9.61 -39.85
CA ALA A 510 -28.79 -10.24 -39.69
C ALA A 510 -28.82 -11.72 -40.13
N ASP A 511 -27.69 -12.18 -40.69
CA ASP A 511 -27.55 -13.60 -41.06
C ASP A 511 -27.54 -14.46 -39.79
N THR A 512 -28.47 -15.42 -39.74
CA THR A 512 -28.66 -16.33 -38.59
C THR A 512 -27.50 -17.29 -38.39
N LYS A 513 -26.60 -17.40 -39.36
CA LYS A 513 -25.35 -18.20 -39.27
C LYS A 513 -24.21 -17.45 -38.60
N PHE A 514 -24.34 -16.15 -38.42
CA PHE A 514 -23.30 -15.33 -37.81
C PHE A 514 -23.41 -15.39 -36.29
N VAL A 515 -22.25 -15.33 -35.62
CA VAL A 515 -22.20 -15.28 -34.16
C VAL A 515 -22.65 -13.92 -33.66
N ALA A 516 -23.77 -13.89 -32.94
CA ALA A 516 -24.35 -12.66 -32.43
C ALA A 516 -23.62 -12.17 -31.15
N ILE A 517 -23.36 -10.87 -31.09
CA ILE A 517 -22.82 -10.15 -29.94
C ILE A 517 -23.78 -8.97 -29.71
N HIS A 518 -24.49 -9.00 -28.59
CA HIS A 518 -25.47 -7.98 -28.24
C HIS A 518 -24.88 -6.95 -27.27
N GLY A 519 -25.03 -5.69 -27.60
CA GLY A 519 -24.68 -4.54 -26.78
C GLY A 519 -25.85 -3.54 -26.70
N ASP A 520 -25.73 -2.55 -25.86
CA ASP A 520 -26.81 -1.57 -25.63
C ASP A 520 -27.14 -0.76 -26.89
N LYS A 521 -26.13 -0.15 -27.52
CA LYS A 521 -26.30 0.67 -28.73
C LYS A 521 -25.75 0.04 -30.00
N VAL A 522 -25.05 -1.09 -29.91
CA VAL A 522 -24.37 -1.76 -31.01
C VAL A 522 -24.58 -3.27 -30.91
N ASN A 523 -25.18 -3.85 -31.96
CA ASN A 523 -25.25 -5.31 -32.10
C ASN A 523 -24.37 -5.73 -33.27
N ILE A 524 -23.56 -6.77 -33.07
CA ILE A 524 -22.55 -7.23 -34.02
C ILE A 524 -22.83 -8.69 -34.34
N PHE A 525 -22.75 -9.04 -35.61
CA PHE A 525 -22.88 -10.40 -36.09
C PHE A 525 -21.61 -10.74 -36.87
N LEU A 526 -20.84 -11.73 -36.39
CA LEU A 526 -19.54 -12.09 -36.97
C LEU A 526 -19.67 -13.34 -37.84
N ASP A 527 -19.23 -13.22 -39.09
CA ASP A 527 -19.08 -14.36 -39.99
C ASP A 527 -17.83 -15.16 -39.61
N MET A 528 -18.05 -16.32 -39.01
CA MET A 528 -16.97 -17.21 -38.57
C MET A 528 -16.70 -18.37 -39.53
N SER A 529 -17.43 -18.49 -40.63
CA SER A 529 -17.38 -19.61 -41.56
C SER A 529 -16.01 -19.83 -42.23
N GLY A 530 -15.25 -18.77 -42.45
CA GLY A 530 -13.88 -18.85 -43.01
C GLY A 530 -12.74 -18.86 -41.98
N ALA A 531 -13.06 -18.66 -40.71
CA ALA A 531 -12.08 -18.40 -39.66
C ALA A 531 -11.83 -19.62 -38.75
N ILE A 532 -12.81 -20.55 -38.66
CA ILE A 532 -12.74 -21.74 -37.84
C ILE A 532 -12.30 -22.94 -38.72
N ASP A 533 -11.27 -23.65 -38.31
CA ASP A 533 -10.98 -24.98 -38.83
C ASP A 533 -11.92 -25.96 -38.08
N ILE A 534 -13.09 -26.21 -38.69
CA ILE A 534 -14.15 -27.00 -38.08
C ILE A 534 -13.63 -28.40 -37.70
N ASP A 535 -12.77 -29.01 -38.50
CA ASP A 535 -12.24 -30.33 -38.19
C ASP A 535 -11.25 -30.30 -37.00
N ALA A 536 -10.40 -29.29 -36.91
CA ALA A 536 -9.50 -29.10 -35.78
C ALA A 536 -10.25 -28.76 -34.48
N GLU A 537 -11.28 -27.89 -34.54
CA GLU A 537 -12.08 -27.52 -33.39
C GLU A 537 -12.99 -28.66 -32.93
N MET A 538 -13.59 -29.40 -33.85
CA MET A 538 -14.33 -30.63 -33.55
C MET A 538 -13.48 -31.67 -32.85
N LYS A 539 -12.21 -31.86 -33.29
CA LYS A 539 -11.27 -32.75 -32.63
C LYS A 539 -10.95 -32.28 -31.22
N LYS A 540 -10.65 -30.99 -31.04
CA LYS A 540 -10.34 -30.39 -29.75
C LYS A 540 -11.53 -30.54 -28.76
N LEU A 541 -12.75 -30.20 -29.19
CA LEU A 541 -13.95 -30.36 -28.40
C LEU A 541 -14.25 -31.83 -28.07
N SER A 542 -13.95 -32.75 -28.98
CA SER A 542 -14.06 -34.19 -28.73
C SER A 542 -13.07 -34.67 -27.66
N ASP A 543 -11.81 -34.21 -27.73
CA ASP A 543 -10.78 -34.52 -26.73
C ASP A 543 -11.11 -33.89 -25.35
N GLU A 544 -11.68 -32.68 -25.34
CA GLU A 544 -12.15 -32.01 -24.13
C GLU A 544 -13.35 -32.74 -23.51
N LYS A 545 -14.32 -33.15 -24.33
CA LYS A 545 -15.46 -33.98 -23.91
C LYS A 545 -15.00 -35.27 -23.25
N GLU A 546 -14.00 -35.96 -23.85
CA GLU A 546 -13.46 -37.19 -23.29
C GLU A 546 -12.82 -36.96 -21.91
N LYS A 547 -12.06 -35.87 -21.74
CA LYS A 547 -11.45 -35.51 -20.45
C LYS A 547 -12.51 -35.21 -19.40
N ILE A 548 -13.56 -34.42 -19.74
CA ILE A 548 -14.65 -34.09 -18.83
C ILE A 548 -15.41 -35.37 -18.44
N LEU A 549 -15.72 -36.26 -19.39
CA LEU A 549 -16.37 -37.54 -19.12
C LEU A 549 -15.55 -38.43 -18.18
N LYS A 550 -14.24 -38.43 -18.33
CA LYS A 550 -13.34 -39.19 -17.45
C LYS A 550 -13.38 -38.68 -16.02
N GLU A 551 -13.33 -37.36 -15.81
CA GLU A 551 -13.40 -36.76 -14.48
C GLU A 551 -14.82 -36.89 -13.89
N LEU A 552 -15.87 -36.77 -14.70
CA LEU A 552 -17.25 -36.97 -14.29
C LEU A 552 -17.48 -38.42 -13.80
N ASN A 553 -16.99 -39.40 -14.56
CA ASN A 553 -17.08 -40.81 -14.19
C ASN A 553 -16.26 -41.13 -12.94
N ARG A 554 -15.10 -40.51 -12.77
CA ARG A 554 -14.29 -40.60 -11.54
C ARG A 554 -15.05 -40.06 -10.32
N ALA A 555 -15.63 -38.87 -10.42
CA ALA A 555 -16.41 -38.28 -9.33
C ALA A 555 -17.66 -39.13 -9.01
N LYS A 556 -18.38 -39.60 -10.02
CA LYS A 556 -19.50 -40.55 -9.85
C LYS A 556 -19.06 -41.83 -9.17
N GLY A 557 -17.93 -42.41 -9.59
CA GLY A 557 -17.39 -43.65 -9.01
C GLY A 557 -16.98 -43.49 -7.55
N MET A 558 -16.39 -42.34 -7.18
CA MET A 558 -16.07 -42.01 -5.77
C MET A 558 -17.31 -41.86 -4.92
N LEU A 559 -18.34 -41.16 -5.41
CA LEU A 559 -19.60 -40.95 -4.68
C LEU A 559 -20.50 -42.20 -4.63
N SER A 560 -20.31 -43.19 -5.55
CA SER A 560 -21.01 -44.48 -5.53
C SER A 560 -20.31 -45.49 -4.62
N ASN A 561 -19.11 -45.24 -4.15
CA ASN A 561 -18.36 -46.15 -3.29
C ASN A 561 -18.82 -45.98 -1.82
N GLU A 562 -19.61 -46.92 -1.31
CA GLU A 562 -20.11 -46.90 0.06
C GLU A 562 -19.00 -46.79 1.12
N SER A 563 -17.83 -47.37 0.86
CA SER A 563 -16.68 -47.29 1.77
C SER A 563 -16.09 -45.89 1.81
N PHE A 564 -16.13 -45.14 0.72
CA PHE A 564 -15.70 -43.74 0.66
C PHE A 564 -16.73 -42.83 1.34
N VAL A 565 -18.01 -42.96 1.00
CA VAL A 565 -19.08 -42.10 1.54
C VAL A 565 -19.24 -42.26 3.05
N ASN A 566 -19.00 -43.46 3.60
CA ASN A 566 -19.17 -43.75 5.02
C ASN A 566 -17.92 -43.44 5.86
N LYS A 567 -16.72 -43.27 5.28
CA LYS A 567 -15.44 -43.11 6.01
C LYS A 567 -14.70 -41.81 5.71
N ALA A 568 -15.00 -41.12 4.61
CA ALA A 568 -14.33 -39.86 4.26
C ALA A 568 -14.90 -38.70 5.08
N PRO A 569 -14.07 -37.67 5.38
CA PRO A 569 -14.53 -36.43 5.98
C PRO A 569 -15.63 -35.77 5.11
N GLU A 570 -16.69 -35.24 5.76
CA GLU A 570 -17.84 -34.61 5.12
C GLU A 570 -17.45 -33.53 4.08
N LYS A 571 -16.42 -32.73 4.39
CA LYS A 571 -15.85 -31.71 3.50
C LYS A 571 -15.31 -32.28 2.19
N LEU A 572 -14.84 -33.52 2.19
CA LEU A 572 -14.26 -34.18 1.01
C LEU A 572 -15.38 -34.75 0.13
N ILE A 573 -16.46 -35.23 0.75
CA ILE A 573 -17.66 -35.70 0.05
C ILE A 573 -18.37 -34.53 -0.62
N GLU A 574 -18.45 -33.38 0.07
CA GLU A 574 -19.07 -32.17 -0.47
C GLU A 574 -18.26 -31.60 -1.66
N ALA A 575 -16.94 -31.58 -1.55
CA ALA A 575 -16.05 -31.18 -2.67
C ALA A 575 -16.20 -32.08 -3.90
N GLU A 576 -16.40 -33.41 -3.74
CA GLU A 576 -16.65 -34.30 -4.87
C GLU A 576 -18.06 -34.15 -5.46
N LYS A 577 -19.08 -33.79 -4.67
CA LYS A 577 -20.40 -33.40 -5.16
C LYS A 577 -20.37 -32.11 -5.98
N GLU A 578 -19.64 -31.09 -5.50
CA GLU A 578 -19.45 -29.85 -6.25
C GLU A 578 -18.74 -30.09 -7.60
N LYS A 579 -17.71 -30.94 -7.61
CA LYS A 579 -17.04 -31.34 -8.86
C LYS A 579 -18.00 -32.06 -9.80
N LEU A 580 -18.84 -32.94 -9.30
CA LEU A 580 -19.83 -33.65 -10.12
C LEU A 580 -20.74 -32.66 -10.84
N VAL A 581 -21.34 -31.70 -10.12
CA VAL A 581 -22.20 -30.66 -10.70
C VAL A 581 -21.43 -29.83 -11.72
N LYS A 582 -20.23 -29.37 -11.38
CA LYS A 582 -19.38 -28.58 -12.27
C LYS A 582 -19.06 -29.31 -13.58
N TYR A 583 -18.68 -30.59 -13.52
CA TYR A 583 -18.36 -31.35 -14.73
C TYR A 583 -19.60 -31.70 -15.55
N GLN A 584 -20.78 -31.84 -14.93
CA GLN A 584 -22.06 -31.96 -15.67
C GLN A 584 -22.39 -30.70 -16.47
N GLU A 585 -22.23 -29.52 -15.86
CA GLU A 585 -22.46 -28.25 -16.54
C GLU A 585 -21.46 -28.03 -17.68
N LEU A 586 -20.18 -28.37 -17.46
CA LEU A 586 -19.14 -28.27 -18.49
C LEU A 586 -19.42 -29.22 -19.66
N LEU A 587 -19.86 -30.45 -19.38
CA LEU A 587 -20.21 -31.41 -20.41
C LEU A 587 -21.34 -30.89 -21.29
N LEU A 588 -22.40 -30.33 -20.68
CA LEU A 588 -23.55 -29.78 -21.39
C LEU A 588 -23.13 -28.62 -22.31
N LYS A 589 -22.24 -27.75 -21.85
CA LYS A 589 -21.71 -26.64 -22.65
C LYS A 589 -20.88 -27.13 -23.85
N VAL A 590 -20.03 -28.15 -23.64
CA VAL A 590 -19.21 -28.70 -24.72
C VAL A 590 -20.07 -29.44 -25.74
N GLU A 591 -21.10 -30.19 -25.30
CA GLU A 591 -22.04 -30.87 -26.19
C GLU A 591 -22.86 -29.88 -27.03
N GLN A 592 -23.34 -28.79 -26.42
CA GLN A 592 -24.04 -27.74 -27.15
C GLN A 592 -23.13 -27.13 -28.24
N ARG A 593 -21.86 -26.83 -27.89
CA ARG A 593 -20.89 -26.26 -28.82
C ARG A 593 -20.56 -27.21 -29.98
N ILE A 594 -20.50 -28.54 -29.72
CA ILE A 594 -20.33 -29.54 -30.76
C ILE A 594 -21.54 -29.60 -31.71
N GLU A 595 -22.76 -29.41 -31.18
CA GLU A 595 -23.99 -29.41 -31.94
C GLU A 595 -24.10 -28.14 -32.80
N ASP A 596 -23.76 -27.00 -32.24
CA ASP A 596 -23.71 -25.70 -32.94
C ASP A 596 -22.71 -25.68 -34.11
N LEU A 597 -21.58 -26.40 -33.99
CA LEU A 597 -20.59 -26.55 -35.09
C LEU A 597 -21.01 -27.55 -36.18
N LYS A 598 -21.99 -28.42 -35.92
CA LYS A 598 -22.49 -29.40 -36.91
C LYS A 598 -23.63 -28.84 -37.76
N ASN A 599 -24.32 -27.84 -37.25
CA ASN A 599 -25.42 -27.11 -37.91
C ASN A 599 -24.92 -25.88 -38.65
#